data_e2cbce0eab3ec3417de4210bc4e81dc5
#
_entry.id   e2cbce0eab3ec3417de4210bc4e81dc5
#
_cell.length_a   1.000
_cell.length_b   1.000
_cell.length_c   1.000
_cell.angle_alpha   90.00
_cell.angle_beta   90.00
_cell.angle_gamma   90.00
#
_symmetry.space_group_name_H-M   'P 1'
#
loop_
_entity.id
_entity.type
_entity.pdbx_description
1 polymer ?
#
loop_
_entity_poly.entity_id
_entity_poly.type
_entity_poly.pdbx_seq_one_letter_code
_entity_poly.pdbx_strand_id
1 'polypeptide(L)'
;MKNPKRGKQLLRFEGFGLDHKNLETVLATDIDALIDVRDRILIVFEAKLDGKEVPKGQKYALQRLIGNAKAAGKHAIAIVVDHDVYDMDEDVYLAGLIAREVFTSEDMCWKPMKRKMTARELANWYVDRYFDG
;
A
#
# COMPACT_ATOMS: atom_id res chain seq x y z
N MET A 1 -12.08 0.39 -7.63
CA MET A 1 -13.20 0.90 -8.45
C MET A 1 -13.86 2.09 -7.77
N LYS A 2 -14.04 3.17 -8.50
CA LYS A 2 -14.65 4.38 -7.97
C LYS A 2 -16.18 4.28 -8.02
N ASN A 3 -16.85 4.61 -6.92
CA ASN A 3 -18.30 4.76 -6.90
C ASN A 3 -18.63 6.24 -7.10
N PRO A 4 -19.21 6.65 -8.25
CA PRO A 4 -19.44 8.07 -8.53
C PRO A 4 -20.43 8.72 -7.58
N LYS A 5 -21.35 7.95 -6.99
CA LYS A 5 -22.31 8.48 -6.01
C LYS A 5 -21.64 8.78 -4.67
N ARG A 6 -20.47 8.25 -4.40
CA ARG A 6 -19.72 8.39 -3.15
C ARG A 6 -18.35 9.01 -3.33
N GLY A 7 -18.09 9.65 -4.47
CA GLY A 7 -16.78 10.22 -4.78
C GLY A 7 -16.24 11.20 -3.75
N LYS A 8 -17.15 11.89 -3.02
CA LYS A 8 -16.77 12.87 -2.00
C LYS A 8 -16.95 12.37 -0.57
N GLN A 9 -17.41 11.13 -0.39
CA GLN A 9 -17.49 10.54 0.93
C GLN A 9 -16.14 10.04 1.39
N LEU A 10 -15.77 10.35 2.62
CA LEU A 10 -14.56 9.86 3.25
C LEU A 10 -14.93 8.83 4.31
N LEU A 11 -14.22 7.72 4.30
CA LEU A 11 -14.31 6.74 5.37
C LEU A 11 -13.44 7.23 6.52
N ARG A 12 -14.04 7.39 7.68
CA ARG A 12 -13.35 7.93 8.84
C ARG A 12 -13.14 6.85 9.87
N PHE A 13 -11.95 6.84 10.46
CA PHE A 13 -11.55 5.85 11.45
C PHE A 13 -11.49 6.41 12.87
N GLU A 14 -11.76 7.70 13.04
CA GLU A 14 -11.80 8.29 14.38
C GLU A 14 -12.82 7.55 15.26
N GLY A 15 -12.43 7.26 16.45
CA GLY A 15 -13.26 6.52 17.39
C GLY A 15 -13.23 5.01 17.22
N PHE A 16 -12.51 4.49 16.22
CA PHE A 16 -12.36 3.06 16.03
C PHE A 16 -11.16 2.56 16.83
N GLY A 17 -11.27 2.54 18.13
CA GLY A 17 -10.32 1.90 19.02
C GLY A 17 -10.84 0.53 19.45
N LEU A 18 -9.95 -0.34 19.87
CA LEU A 18 -10.33 -1.64 20.43
C LEU A 18 -10.65 -1.51 21.90
N ASP A 19 -11.67 -2.27 22.37
CA ASP A 19 -12.12 -2.19 23.75
C ASP A 19 -11.27 -2.97 24.75
N HIS A 20 -10.33 -3.77 24.25
CA HIS A 20 -9.46 -4.55 25.14
C HIS A 20 -8.45 -3.63 25.82
N LYS A 21 -8.36 -3.69 27.16
CA LYS A 21 -7.55 -2.76 27.96
C LYS A 21 -6.07 -2.70 27.59
N ASN A 22 -5.54 -3.77 27.01
CA ASN A 22 -4.13 -3.82 26.62
C ASN A 22 -3.92 -3.44 25.14
N LEU A 23 -4.99 -3.08 24.42
CA LEU A 23 -4.97 -2.80 22.99
C LEU A 23 -5.55 -1.44 22.64
N GLU A 24 -5.66 -0.52 23.59
CA GLU A 24 -6.30 0.79 23.39
C GLU A 24 -5.54 1.67 22.40
N THR A 25 -4.24 1.44 22.25
CA THR A 25 -3.41 2.18 21.31
C THR A 25 -3.40 1.58 19.90
N VAL A 26 -4.06 0.44 19.72
CA VAL A 26 -4.16 -0.18 18.40
C VAL A 26 -5.30 0.48 17.63
N LEU A 27 -4.97 1.17 16.56
CA LEU A 27 -5.92 1.92 15.75
C LEU A 27 -6.07 1.29 14.37
N ALA A 28 -7.18 1.60 13.72
CA ALA A 28 -7.42 1.16 12.35
C ALA A 28 -6.40 1.81 11.41
N THR A 29 -5.90 1.00 10.47
CA THR A 29 -5.00 1.45 9.40
C THR A 29 -5.63 1.13 8.06
N ASP A 30 -5.72 2.12 7.19
CA ASP A 30 -6.24 1.90 5.85
C ASP A 30 -5.14 1.42 4.90
N ILE A 31 -5.56 0.75 3.84
CA ILE A 31 -4.72 0.39 2.70
C ILE A 31 -5.36 1.03 1.49
N ASP A 32 -4.60 1.85 0.76
CA ASP A 32 -5.15 2.61 -0.35
C ASP A 32 -5.55 1.72 -1.53
N ALA A 33 -4.77 0.67 -1.80
CA ALA A 33 -5.13 -0.30 -2.83
C ALA A 33 -4.43 -1.63 -2.58
N LEU A 34 -5.06 -2.71 -3.05
CA LEU A 34 -4.54 -4.05 -2.92
C LEU A 34 -4.83 -4.82 -4.20
N ILE A 35 -3.82 -5.52 -4.72
CA ILE A 35 -3.98 -6.45 -5.84
C ILE A 35 -3.60 -7.84 -5.37
N ASP A 36 -4.53 -8.78 -5.54
CA ASP A 36 -4.28 -10.20 -5.30
C ASP A 36 -4.15 -10.90 -6.64
N VAL A 37 -2.98 -11.47 -6.91
CA VAL A 37 -2.74 -12.23 -8.14
C VAL A 37 -2.86 -13.72 -7.80
N ARG A 38 -4.07 -14.24 -7.93
CA ARG A 38 -4.42 -15.67 -7.78
C ARG A 38 -3.84 -16.31 -6.52
N ASP A 39 -3.87 -15.60 -5.42
CA ASP A 39 -3.39 -16.08 -4.12
C ASP A 39 -1.87 -16.41 -4.10
N ARG A 40 -1.14 -15.94 -5.07
CA ARG A 40 0.32 -16.18 -5.17
C ARG A 40 1.16 -14.94 -5.01
N ILE A 41 0.63 -13.78 -5.43
CA ILE A 41 1.32 -12.49 -5.30
C ILE A 41 0.36 -11.50 -4.69
N LEU A 42 0.83 -10.79 -3.68
CA LEU A 42 0.11 -9.71 -3.04
C LEU A 42 0.85 -8.39 -3.29
N ILE A 43 0.14 -7.41 -3.82
CA ILE A 43 0.69 -6.07 -4.03
C ILE A 43 -0.18 -5.08 -3.27
N VAL A 44 0.43 -4.32 -2.37
CA VAL A 44 -0.29 -3.28 -1.63
C VAL A 44 0.32 -1.93 -1.90
N PHE A 45 -0.51 -0.91 -2.00
CA PHE A 45 -0.09 0.45 -2.30
C PHE A 45 -0.48 1.39 -1.17
N GLU A 46 0.42 2.29 -0.85
CA GLU A 46 0.17 3.41 0.04
C GLU A 46 0.51 4.69 -0.73
N ALA A 47 -0.49 5.54 -0.95
CA ALA A 47 -0.30 6.81 -1.65
C ALA A 47 -0.13 7.94 -0.63
N LYS A 48 0.90 8.74 -0.78
CA LYS A 48 1.16 9.89 0.07
C LYS A 48 1.30 11.15 -0.75
N LEU A 49 0.84 12.26 -0.19
CA LEU A 49 1.09 13.56 -0.78
C LEU A 49 2.60 13.77 -0.84
N ASP A 50 3.06 14.36 -1.93
CA ASP A 50 4.47 14.53 -2.21
C ASP A 50 5.24 15.11 -1.01
N GLY A 51 6.32 14.43 -0.63
CA GLY A 51 7.13 14.80 0.50
C GLY A 51 6.63 14.38 1.87
N LYS A 52 5.43 13.81 1.97
CA LYS A 52 4.91 13.30 3.25
C LYS A 52 5.48 11.93 3.58
N GLU A 53 5.85 11.74 4.84
CA GLU A 53 6.32 10.44 5.30
C GLU A 53 5.17 9.51 5.66
N VAL A 54 5.39 8.21 5.50
CA VAL A 54 4.47 7.18 5.98
C VAL A 54 4.69 7.03 7.49
N PRO A 55 3.65 7.17 8.32
CA PRO A 55 3.80 6.97 9.76
C PRO A 55 4.35 5.58 10.09
N LYS A 56 5.15 5.49 11.16
CA LYS A 56 5.78 4.24 11.58
C LYS A 56 4.79 3.10 11.80
N GLY A 57 3.66 3.39 12.44
CA GLY A 57 2.63 2.39 12.69
C GLY A 57 2.08 1.80 11.40
N GLN A 58 1.88 2.64 10.39
CA GLN A 58 1.42 2.20 9.08
C GLN A 58 2.49 1.36 8.37
N LYS A 59 3.77 1.76 8.46
CA LYS A 59 4.88 0.97 7.92
C LYS A 59 4.95 -0.41 8.58
N TYR A 60 4.80 -0.48 9.91
CA TYR A 60 4.81 -1.77 10.61
C TYR A 60 3.66 -2.67 10.17
N ALA A 61 2.46 -2.11 9.98
CA ALA A 61 1.32 -2.88 9.49
C ALA A 61 1.59 -3.45 8.10
N LEU A 62 2.16 -2.66 7.20
CA LEU A 62 2.53 -3.11 5.86
C LEU A 62 3.61 -4.20 5.92
N GLN A 63 4.63 -4.03 6.76
CA GLN A 63 5.69 -5.03 6.93
C GLN A 63 5.13 -6.37 7.40
N ARG A 64 4.21 -6.34 8.37
CA ARG A 64 3.58 -7.56 8.88
C ARG A 64 2.73 -8.24 7.82
N LEU A 65 2.01 -7.46 7.03
CA LEU A 65 1.20 -8.00 5.94
C LEU A 65 2.06 -8.74 4.92
N ILE A 66 3.18 -8.11 4.52
CA ILE A 66 4.13 -8.74 3.58
C ILE A 66 4.77 -9.98 4.22
N GLY A 67 5.17 -9.90 5.49
CA GLY A 67 5.75 -11.04 6.21
C GLY A 67 4.79 -12.21 6.34
N ASN A 68 3.51 -11.95 6.56
CA ASN A 68 2.48 -12.99 6.62
C ASN A 68 2.29 -13.65 5.27
N ALA A 69 2.29 -12.88 4.18
CA ALA A 69 2.22 -13.43 2.83
C ALA A 69 3.42 -14.33 2.54
N LYS A 70 4.62 -13.88 2.91
CA LYS A 70 5.85 -14.68 2.79
C LYS A 70 5.75 -16.00 3.56
N ALA A 71 5.27 -15.95 4.80
CA ALA A 71 5.10 -17.14 5.63
C ALA A 71 4.12 -18.15 5.00
N ALA A 72 3.16 -17.65 4.22
CA ALA A 72 2.21 -18.48 3.49
C ALA A 72 2.74 -18.97 2.14
N GLY A 73 4.01 -18.69 1.82
CA GLY A 73 4.64 -19.14 0.57
C GLY A 73 4.37 -18.24 -0.62
N LYS A 74 3.91 -17.01 -0.39
CA LYS A 74 3.60 -16.05 -1.45
C LYS A 74 4.72 -15.04 -1.63
N HIS A 75 4.76 -14.44 -2.82
CA HIS A 75 5.53 -13.23 -3.06
C HIS A 75 4.66 -12.02 -2.74
N ALA A 76 5.25 -11.01 -2.14
CA ALA A 76 4.49 -9.82 -1.78
C ALA A 76 5.36 -8.57 -1.78
N ILE A 77 4.74 -7.44 -2.11
CA ILE A 77 5.40 -6.14 -2.15
C ILE A 77 4.45 -5.06 -1.65
N ALA A 78 4.96 -4.20 -0.79
CA ALA A 78 4.30 -2.95 -0.42
C ALA A 78 5.01 -1.80 -1.14
N ILE A 79 4.24 -0.95 -1.80
CA ILE A 79 4.75 0.13 -2.64
C ILE A 79 4.20 1.45 -2.12
N VAL A 80 5.08 2.36 -1.73
CA VAL A 80 4.70 3.73 -1.40
C VAL A 80 4.85 4.57 -2.66
N VAL A 81 3.78 5.25 -3.04
CA VAL A 81 3.75 6.12 -4.21
C VAL A 81 3.47 7.56 -3.81
N ASP A 82 3.96 8.51 -4.61
CA ASP A 82 3.77 9.93 -4.39
C ASP A 82 2.71 10.48 -5.33
N HIS A 83 1.88 11.38 -4.83
CA HIS A 83 0.99 12.17 -5.66
C HIS A 83 1.12 13.65 -5.31
N ASP A 84 0.78 14.51 -6.26
CA ASP A 84 0.84 15.96 -6.11
C ASP A 84 -0.54 16.61 -6.24
N VAL A 85 -1.59 15.83 -6.08
CA VAL A 85 -2.97 16.33 -6.16
C VAL A 85 -3.37 16.90 -4.81
N TYR A 86 -3.42 18.22 -4.73
CA TYR A 86 -3.75 18.95 -3.50
C TYR A 86 -5.24 19.25 -3.35
N ASP A 87 -5.97 19.26 -4.48
CA ASP A 87 -7.41 19.49 -4.45
C ASP A 87 -8.13 18.20 -4.07
N MET A 88 -8.84 18.23 -2.94
CA MET A 88 -9.55 17.05 -2.42
C MET A 88 -10.69 16.58 -3.33
N ASP A 89 -11.17 17.43 -4.22
CA ASP A 89 -12.23 17.08 -5.17
C ASP A 89 -11.68 16.49 -6.46
N GLU A 90 -10.35 16.49 -6.65
CA GLU A 90 -9.71 15.99 -7.85
C GLU A 90 -9.34 14.52 -7.69
N ASP A 91 -9.55 13.73 -8.76
CA ASP A 91 -9.22 12.31 -8.75
C ASP A 91 -7.72 12.09 -8.80
N VAL A 92 -7.27 11.03 -8.11
CA VAL A 92 -5.89 10.56 -8.17
C VAL A 92 -5.88 9.18 -8.82
N TYR A 93 -5.15 9.05 -9.92
CA TYR A 93 -5.07 7.81 -10.68
C TYR A 93 -3.79 7.05 -10.30
N LEU A 94 -3.96 5.99 -9.54
CA LEU A 94 -2.85 5.23 -8.94
C LEU A 94 -1.84 4.73 -9.98
N ALA A 95 -2.31 4.24 -11.12
CA ALA A 95 -1.43 3.60 -12.12
C ALA A 95 -0.25 4.47 -12.55
N GLY A 96 -0.46 5.78 -12.66
CA GLY A 96 0.56 6.73 -13.11
C GLY A 96 1.41 7.35 -12.01
N LEU A 97 1.14 7.04 -10.74
CA LEU A 97 1.90 7.61 -9.63
C LEU A 97 3.30 7.02 -9.56
N ILE A 98 4.27 7.82 -9.14
CA ILE A 98 5.66 7.40 -9.09
C ILE A 98 5.93 6.69 -7.77
N ALA A 99 6.54 5.51 -7.86
CA ALA A 99 6.93 4.74 -6.70
C ALA A 99 8.12 5.40 -6.00
N ARG A 100 8.01 5.56 -4.68
CA ARG A 100 9.03 6.17 -3.82
C ARG A 100 9.93 5.13 -3.18
N GLU A 101 9.32 4.14 -2.57
CA GLU A 101 10.03 3.09 -1.83
C GLU A 101 9.19 1.83 -1.79
N VAL A 102 9.85 0.72 -1.52
CA VAL A 102 9.22 -0.59 -1.51
C VAL A 102 9.69 -1.42 -0.32
N PHE A 103 8.83 -2.35 0.09
CA PHE A 103 9.15 -3.40 1.04
C PHE A 103 8.70 -4.73 0.43
N THR A 104 9.65 -5.61 0.13
CA THR A 104 9.36 -6.87 -0.56
C THR A 104 9.55 -8.07 0.36
N SER A 105 8.81 -9.14 0.08
CA SER A 105 8.99 -10.42 0.78
C SER A 105 10.39 -11.03 0.53
N GLU A 106 11.04 -10.67 -0.57
CA GLU A 106 12.39 -11.15 -0.90
C GLU A 106 13.45 -10.49 -0.02
N ASP A 107 13.32 -9.19 0.23
CA ASP A 107 14.34 -8.43 0.96
C ASP A 107 13.98 -8.14 2.41
N MET A 108 12.68 -8.07 2.72
CA MET A 108 12.16 -7.79 4.08
C MET A 108 12.77 -6.53 4.71
N CYS A 109 12.96 -5.50 3.90
CA CYS A 109 13.39 -4.17 4.37
C CYS A 109 12.89 -3.09 3.41
N TRP A 110 12.71 -1.88 3.91
CA TRP A 110 12.34 -0.74 3.09
C TRP A 110 13.54 -0.28 2.28
N LYS A 111 13.34 -0.13 0.97
CA LYS A 111 14.37 0.36 0.05
C LYS A 111 13.81 1.47 -0.81
N PRO A 112 14.55 2.58 -0.96
CA PRO A 112 14.15 3.61 -1.92
C PRO A 112 14.25 3.08 -3.34
N MET A 113 13.42 3.61 -4.22
CA MET A 113 13.49 3.27 -5.64
C MET A 113 14.77 3.85 -6.24
N LYS A 114 15.54 3.00 -6.92
CA LYS A 114 16.76 3.42 -7.64
C LYS A 114 16.47 3.92 -9.04
N ARG A 115 15.30 3.58 -9.55
CA ARG A 115 14.89 3.84 -10.91
C ARG A 115 13.47 4.38 -10.88
N LYS A 116 13.20 5.38 -11.70
CA LYS A 116 11.86 5.96 -11.78
C LYS A 116 10.90 4.98 -12.44
N MET A 117 9.90 4.55 -11.70
CA MET A 117 8.84 3.66 -12.19
C MET A 117 7.49 4.15 -11.68
N THR A 118 6.47 4.03 -12.53
CA THR A 118 5.10 4.24 -12.08
C THR A 118 4.62 3.02 -11.28
N ALA A 119 3.53 3.20 -10.53
CA ALA A 119 2.91 2.10 -9.79
C ALA A 119 2.60 0.93 -10.71
N ARG A 120 2.04 1.22 -11.91
CA ARG A 120 1.70 0.19 -12.88
C ARG A 120 2.93 -0.54 -13.42
N GLU A 121 3.96 0.20 -13.79
CA GLU A 121 5.21 -0.40 -14.28
C GLU A 121 5.84 -1.32 -13.25
N LEU A 122 5.89 -0.87 -12.00
CA LEU A 122 6.48 -1.65 -10.93
C LEU A 122 5.67 -2.91 -10.62
N ALA A 123 4.34 -2.79 -10.57
CA ALA A 123 3.47 -3.94 -10.35
C ALA A 123 3.64 -4.99 -11.45
N ASN A 124 3.67 -4.56 -12.71
CA ASN A 124 3.88 -5.47 -13.84
C ASN A 124 5.26 -6.12 -13.79
N TRP A 125 6.30 -5.35 -13.45
CA TRP A 125 7.65 -5.88 -13.31
C TRP A 125 7.70 -6.97 -12.24
N TYR A 126 7.06 -6.72 -11.10
CA TYR A 126 7.06 -7.67 -9.98
C TYR A 126 6.31 -8.96 -10.34
N VAL A 127 5.15 -8.84 -10.98
CA VAL A 127 4.37 -10.00 -11.42
C VAL A 127 5.13 -10.80 -12.47
N ASP A 128 5.72 -10.14 -13.46
CA ASP A 128 6.48 -10.82 -14.51
C ASP A 128 7.65 -11.62 -13.94
N ARG A 129 8.27 -11.10 -12.88
CA ARG A 129 9.43 -11.74 -12.27
C ARG A 129 9.06 -12.95 -11.41
N TYR A 130 7.94 -12.88 -10.69
CA TYR A 130 7.65 -13.87 -9.64
C TYR A 130 6.42 -14.74 -9.89
N PHE A 131 5.62 -14.45 -10.88
CA PHE A 131 4.43 -15.25 -11.16
C PHE A 131 4.76 -16.41 -12.10
N ASP A 132 4.55 -17.63 -11.63
CA ASP A 132 4.86 -18.86 -12.38
C ASP A 132 3.65 -19.47 -13.08
N GLY A 133 2.64 -18.70 -13.31
CA GLY A 133 1.49 -19.19 -14.00
C GLY A 133 0.31 -19.52 -13.13
#